data_bdd986cb6c53e873dd181f1032b70f7b
#
_entry.id   bdd986cb6c53e873dd181f1032b70f7b
#
_cell.length_a   1.000
_cell.length_b   1.000
_cell.length_c   1.000
_cell.angle_alpha   90.00
_cell.angle_beta   90.00
_cell.angle_gamma   90.00
#
_symmetry.space_group_name_H-M   'P 1'
#
loop_
_entity.id
_entity.type
_entity.pdbx_description
1 polymer ?
#
loop_
_entity_poly.entity_id
_entity_poly.type
_entity_poly.pdbx_seq_one_letter_code
_entity_poly.pdbx_strand_id
1 'polypeptide(L)'
;VDRGVVALTKRDLVDDEWAALAKADVAAALQETPLRNAAFVEVSATERSGLGELVRALADVLASAPPRRDGGRPRLPIDRAFTLTGFGTVVTGTLVDGAFGVGDEVAILPTAKRARIRGIQTHKRALEIARPGSRVALNLTGVEKNDLARGMVVARPGSLESASVISARLALLPSASDALAHNEAVKVHIGTAEVMARVSLLEGAALDPGASAWAQLRLAEPVALAVGDRFVLRRPSPPETLGGGIVADVSGERLRRRRDAVETLERRTAPTAASRLLAALDVPRTPEEAGTRSGLGAAERQAAIAGLIESGRAVTLGDALVGREGFEALATRVERGLAAAHRRSPLRAGAPREEVRSSLGIAPKRFNALVDRLAREGRLVEHGSALALPGHVVALTAAQEQAWSRARDELGRQPLQPPSPQTLEADFGLDRELVAALAERGDLIRIGTEAVFLPNAVARFAESVVAELETARTITVARARDLTGSSRKHVLPLLQFLDDHGLTRRQADDRILILPPEQARERIATLTGRKKVTP
;
A
#
# COMPACT_ATOMS: atom_id res chain seq x y z
N VAL A 1 -19.33 -26.46 -10.14
CA VAL A 1 -20.24 -26.61 -11.29
C VAL A 1 -21.65 -26.44 -10.76
N ASP A 2 -22.34 -25.41 -11.27
CA ASP A 2 -23.68 -25.05 -10.75
C ASP A 2 -24.82 -25.57 -11.65
N ARG A 3 -24.49 -26.13 -12.80
CA ARG A 3 -25.42 -26.69 -13.80
C ARG A 3 -24.76 -27.84 -14.54
N GLY A 4 -25.53 -28.83 -14.92
CA GLY A 4 -25.04 -29.99 -15.65
C GLY A 4 -26.16 -30.91 -16.14
N VAL A 5 -25.76 -31.92 -16.87
CA VAL A 5 -26.61 -33.05 -17.30
C VAL A 5 -26.00 -34.33 -16.76
N VAL A 6 -26.79 -35.21 -16.26
CA VAL A 6 -26.37 -36.55 -15.84
C VAL A 6 -26.60 -37.52 -17.01
N ALA A 7 -25.50 -38.03 -17.58
CA ALA A 7 -25.59 -39.07 -18.62
C ALA A 7 -25.40 -40.46 -17.98
N LEU A 8 -26.44 -41.26 -17.93
CA LEU A 8 -26.38 -42.67 -17.57
C LEU A 8 -25.91 -43.46 -18.79
N THR A 9 -24.61 -43.78 -18.79
CA THR A 9 -23.97 -44.46 -19.94
C THR A 9 -24.12 -45.98 -19.88
N LYS A 10 -23.80 -46.65 -21.00
CA LYS A 10 -23.87 -48.12 -21.10
C LYS A 10 -25.28 -48.69 -20.86
N ARG A 11 -26.31 -47.96 -21.36
CA ARG A 11 -27.70 -48.34 -21.19
C ARG A 11 -28.00 -49.71 -21.86
N ASP A 12 -27.24 -50.07 -22.88
CA ASP A 12 -27.27 -51.33 -23.58
C ASP A 12 -26.88 -52.58 -22.74
N LEU A 13 -26.23 -52.36 -21.59
CA LEU A 13 -25.77 -53.49 -20.77
C LEU A 13 -26.70 -53.85 -19.59
N VAL A 14 -27.79 -53.11 -19.40
CA VAL A 14 -28.70 -53.27 -18.27
C VAL A 14 -30.16 -53.17 -18.69
N ASP A 15 -31.04 -53.79 -17.94
CA ASP A 15 -32.48 -53.67 -18.09
C ASP A 15 -33.03 -52.38 -17.45
N ASP A 16 -34.35 -52.18 -17.57
CA ASP A 16 -35.01 -50.95 -17.09
C ASP A 16 -35.01 -50.85 -15.56
N GLU A 17 -35.04 -51.98 -14.84
CA GLU A 17 -35.02 -52.02 -13.38
C GLU A 17 -33.66 -51.53 -12.84
N TRP A 18 -32.57 -52.06 -13.37
CA TRP A 18 -31.23 -51.64 -13.04
C TRP A 18 -30.94 -50.18 -13.43
N ALA A 19 -31.44 -49.73 -14.58
CA ALA A 19 -31.31 -48.34 -14.98
C ALA A 19 -32.03 -47.38 -14.02
N ALA A 20 -33.25 -47.76 -13.58
CA ALA A 20 -34.03 -47.00 -12.60
C ALA A 20 -33.33 -46.95 -11.23
N LEU A 21 -32.74 -48.07 -10.76
CA LEU A 21 -31.97 -48.11 -9.52
C LEU A 21 -30.74 -47.20 -9.60
N ALA A 22 -29.95 -47.31 -10.65
CA ALA A 22 -28.77 -46.45 -10.86
C ALA A 22 -29.13 -44.96 -10.90
N LYS A 23 -30.27 -44.63 -11.52
CA LYS A 23 -30.79 -43.24 -11.57
C LYS A 23 -31.17 -42.76 -10.17
N ALA A 24 -31.82 -43.59 -9.36
CA ALA A 24 -32.20 -43.27 -7.99
C ALA A 24 -30.95 -43.03 -7.10
N ASP A 25 -29.93 -43.88 -7.20
CA ASP A 25 -28.68 -43.75 -6.47
C ASP A 25 -27.94 -42.45 -6.81
N VAL A 26 -27.84 -42.14 -8.11
CA VAL A 26 -27.20 -40.89 -8.54
C VAL A 26 -28.03 -39.67 -8.11
N ALA A 27 -29.36 -39.73 -8.19
CA ALA A 27 -30.24 -38.67 -7.71
C ALA A 27 -30.06 -38.41 -6.21
N ALA A 28 -29.99 -39.48 -5.41
CA ALA A 28 -29.72 -39.37 -3.98
C ALA A 28 -28.35 -38.72 -3.68
N ALA A 29 -27.31 -39.14 -4.40
CA ALA A 29 -25.97 -38.57 -4.27
C ALA A 29 -25.89 -37.09 -4.65
N LEU A 30 -26.78 -36.61 -5.52
CA LEU A 30 -26.80 -35.20 -6.00
C LEU A 30 -27.70 -34.28 -5.17
N GLN A 31 -28.50 -34.79 -4.22
CA GLN A 31 -29.50 -34.04 -3.45
C GLN A 31 -28.91 -32.77 -2.77
N GLU A 32 -27.74 -32.93 -2.12
CA GLU A 32 -27.06 -31.86 -1.40
C GLU A 32 -26.11 -31.03 -2.31
N THR A 33 -26.22 -31.19 -3.63
CA THR A 33 -25.36 -30.48 -4.59
C THR A 33 -26.14 -29.49 -5.45
N PRO A 34 -25.50 -28.51 -6.10
CA PRO A 34 -26.17 -27.68 -7.09
C PRO A 34 -26.78 -28.44 -8.27
N LEU A 35 -26.40 -29.70 -8.47
CA LEU A 35 -26.86 -30.55 -9.56
C LEU A 35 -28.12 -31.38 -9.19
N ARG A 36 -28.73 -31.16 -8.02
CA ARG A 36 -29.95 -31.90 -7.58
C ARG A 36 -31.10 -31.87 -8.60
N ASN A 37 -31.18 -30.83 -9.44
CA ASN A 37 -32.20 -30.69 -10.48
C ASN A 37 -31.62 -30.91 -11.89
N ALA A 38 -30.47 -31.58 -12.02
CA ALA A 38 -29.88 -31.88 -13.33
C ALA A 38 -30.77 -32.87 -14.11
N ALA A 39 -30.90 -32.63 -15.41
CA ALA A 39 -31.58 -33.55 -16.31
C ALA A 39 -30.83 -34.87 -16.44
N PHE A 40 -31.51 -35.97 -16.36
CA PHE A 40 -30.98 -37.32 -16.59
C PHE A 40 -31.23 -37.74 -18.02
N VAL A 41 -30.20 -38.23 -18.71
CA VAL A 41 -30.30 -38.77 -20.06
C VAL A 41 -29.63 -40.16 -20.08
N GLU A 42 -30.39 -41.18 -20.49
CA GLU A 42 -29.88 -42.54 -20.68
C GLU A 42 -29.27 -42.67 -22.08
N VAL A 43 -28.03 -43.18 -22.17
CA VAL A 43 -27.28 -43.21 -23.44
C VAL A 43 -26.53 -44.54 -23.60
N SER A 44 -26.50 -45.03 -24.82
CA SER A 44 -25.55 -46.05 -25.26
C SER A 44 -24.73 -45.53 -26.42
N ALA A 45 -23.41 -45.49 -26.27
CA ALA A 45 -22.49 -45.09 -27.33
C ALA A 45 -22.39 -46.17 -28.43
N THR A 46 -22.56 -47.46 -28.02
CA THR A 46 -22.48 -48.63 -28.89
C THR A 46 -23.69 -48.68 -29.83
N GLU A 47 -24.86 -48.54 -29.27
CA GLU A 47 -26.12 -48.53 -30.03
C GLU A 47 -26.52 -47.17 -30.56
N ARG A 48 -25.80 -46.14 -30.17
CA ARG A 48 -26.07 -44.73 -30.49
C ARG A 48 -27.44 -44.22 -30.03
N SER A 49 -28.06 -44.89 -29.04
CA SER A 49 -29.33 -44.50 -28.43
C SER A 49 -29.12 -43.33 -27.46
N GLY A 50 -30.08 -42.42 -27.31
CA GLY A 50 -30.06 -41.28 -26.38
C GLY A 50 -29.08 -40.14 -26.72
N LEU A 51 -28.21 -40.29 -27.73
CA LEU A 51 -27.18 -39.27 -28.04
C LEU A 51 -27.81 -37.95 -28.49
N GLY A 52 -28.88 -37.98 -29.30
CA GLY A 52 -29.60 -36.79 -29.72
C GLY A 52 -30.25 -36.02 -28.56
N GLU A 53 -30.77 -36.75 -27.58
CA GLU A 53 -31.35 -36.19 -26.35
C GLU A 53 -30.25 -35.57 -25.45
N LEU A 54 -29.11 -36.24 -25.30
CA LEU A 54 -27.97 -35.71 -24.59
C LEU A 54 -27.46 -34.38 -25.19
N VAL A 55 -27.36 -34.32 -26.53
CA VAL A 55 -26.93 -33.09 -27.22
C VAL A 55 -27.92 -31.96 -26.98
N ARG A 56 -29.23 -32.21 -27.04
CA ARG A 56 -30.26 -31.21 -26.73
C ARG A 56 -30.18 -30.74 -25.28
N ALA A 57 -30.10 -31.64 -24.30
CA ALA A 57 -29.99 -31.30 -22.90
C ALA A 57 -28.73 -30.46 -22.60
N LEU A 58 -27.59 -30.77 -23.23
CA LEU A 58 -26.38 -29.97 -23.15
C LEU A 58 -26.56 -28.58 -23.76
N ALA A 59 -27.22 -28.48 -24.92
CA ALA A 59 -27.50 -27.20 -25.57
C ALA A 59 -28.39 -26.29 -24.69
N ASP A 60 -29.42 -26.85 -24.05
CA ASP A 60 -30.32 -26.13 -23.14
C ASP A 60 -29.59 -25.60 -21.91
N VAL A 61 -28.72 -26.43 -21.29
CA VAL A 61 -27.89 -26.01 -20.17
C VAL A 61 -26.92 -24.88 -20.57
N LEU A 62 -26.29 -24.99 -21.74
CA LEU A 62 -25.38 -23.96 -22.25
C LEU A 62 -26.11 -22.65 -22.58
N ALA A 63 -27.31 -22.72 -23.21
CA ALA A 63 -28.12 -21.54 -23.52
C ALA A 63 -28.57 -20.78 -22.27
N SER A 64 -28.86 -21.51 -21.20
CA SER A 64 -29.28 -20.94 -19.91
C SER A 64 -28.11 -20.50 -19.00
N ALA A 65 -26.86 -20.84 -19.36
CA ALA A 65 -25.71 -20.51 -18.56
C ALA A 65 -25.36 -19.00 -18.66
N PRO A 66 -25.11 -18.31 -17.54
CA PRO A 66 -24.64 -16.94 -17.60
C PRO A 66 -23.27 -16.89 -18.30
N PRO A 67 -22.96 -15.80 -19.03
CA PRO A 67 -21.65 -15.64 -19.63
C PRO A 67 -20.55 -15.75 -18.58
N ARG A 68 -19.44 -16.40 -18.94
CA ARG A 68 -18.28 -16.51 -18.03
C ARG A 68 -17.78 -15.12 -17.69
N ARG A 69 -17.56 -14.89 -16.40
CA ARG A 69 -16.93 -13.66 -15.94
C ARG A 69 -15.51 -13.59 -16.50
N ASP A 70 -15.21 -12.51 -17.19
CA ASP A 70 -13.86 -12.16 -17.62
C ASP A 70 -13.37 -11.00 -16.76
N GLY A 71 -12.52 -11.30 -15.80
CA GLY A 71 -11.92 -10.31 -14.90
C GLY A 71 -10.74 -9.57 -15.52
N GLY A 72 -10.38 -9.88 -16.78
CA GLY A 72 -9.26 -9.25 -17.47
C GLY A 72 -7.89 -9.57 -16.90
N ARG A 73 -7.77 -10.62 -16.07
CA ARG A 73 -6.52 -11.11 -15.45
C ARG A 73 -6.17 -12.49 -15.99
N PRO A 74 -5.49 -12.57 -17.15
CA PRO A 74 -5.24 -13.85 -17.79
C PRO A 74 -4.41 -14.75 -16.88
N ARG A 75 -4.90 -15.97 -16.70
CA ARG A 75 -4.22 -17.01 -15.92
C ARG A 75 -4.57 -18.40 -16.44
N LEU A 76 -3.53 -19.19 -16.62
CA LEU A 76 -3.61 -20.55 -17.11
C LEU A 76 -2.86 -21.47 -16.15
N PRO A 77 -3.58 -22.20 -15.26
CA PRO A 77 -2.98 -23.28 -14.49
C PRO A 77 -2.42 -24.37 -15.41
N ILE A 78 -1.14 -24.66 -15.28
CA ILE A 78 -0.43 -25.65 -16.10
C ILE A 78 -0.86 -27.05 -15.67
N ASP A 79 -1.40 -27.82 -16.60
CA ASP A 79 -1.67 -29.25 -16.38
C ASP A 79 -0.59 -30.16 -16.97
N ARG A 80 0.07 -29.72 -18.07
CA ARG A 80 1.19 -30.42 -18.70
C ARG A 80 2.20 -29.44 -19.27
N ALA A 81 3.49 -29.83 -19.21
CA ALA A 81 4.58 -29.14 -19.88
C ALA A 81 5.40 -30.16 -20.65
N PHE A 82 5.72 -29.86 -21.91
CA PHE A 82 6.52 -30.73 -22.79
C PHE A 82 7.29 -29.91 -23.81
N THR A 83 8.29 -30.52 -24.40
CA THR A 83 9.06 -29.93 -25.49
C THR A 83 8.64 -30.56 -26.80
N LEU A 84 8.40 -29.74 -27.83
CA LEU A 84 8.17 -30.17 -29.20
C LEU A 84 9.38 -29.81 -30.05
N THR A 85 9.92 -30.78 -30.76
CA THR A 85 11.06 -30.58 -31.68
C THR A 85 10.73 -29.48 -32.69
N GLY A 86 11.59 -28.47 -32.79
CA GLY A 86 11.39 -27.32 -33.68
C GLY A 86 10.45 -26.22 -33.14
N PHE A 87 9.66 -26.49 -32.12
CA PHE A 87 8.70 -25.50 -31.55
C PHE A 87 9.13 -24.98 -30.15
N GLY A 88 9.95 -25.71 -29.41
CA GLY A 88 10.39 -25.33 -28.07
C GLY A 88 9.45 -25.83 -26.97
N THR A 89 9.36 -25.05 -25.88
CA THR A 89 8.59 -25.42 -24.67
C THR A 89 7.11 -25.08 -24.82
N VAL A 90 6.25 -26.06 -24.60
CA VAL A 90 4.79 -25.92 -24.68
C VAL A 90 4.16 -26.30 -23.34
N VAL A 91 3.25 -25.46 -22.86
CA VAL A 91 2.38 -25.77 -21.72
C VAL A 91 0.93 -25.86 -22.15
N THR A 92 0.19 -26.74 -21.49
CA THR A 92 -1.27 -26.83 -21.67
C THR A 92 -2.01 -26.56 -20.37
N GLY A 93 -3.22 -26.04 -20.50
CA GLY A 93 -4.11 -25.77 -19.38
C GLY A 93 -5.43 -25.19 -19.84
N THR A 94 -6.33 -24.95 -18.90
CA THR A 94 -7.55 -24.20 -19.17
C THR A 94 -7.35 -22.74 -18.80
N LEU A 95 -7.58 -21.83 -19.76
CA LEU A 95 -7.54 -20.40 -19.47
C LEU A 95 -8.75 -20.04 -18.60
N VAL A 96 -8.51 -19.65 -17.35
CA VAL A 96 -9.57 -19.48 -16.34
C VAL A 96 -10.16 -18.08 -16.36
N ASP A 97 -9.30 -17.07 -16.65
CA ASP A 97 -9.68 -15.66 -16.62
C ASP A 97 -8.82 -14.89 -17.63
N GLY A 98 -9.31 -13.75 -18.13
CA GLY A 98 -8.62 -12.87 -19.05
C GLY A 98 -8.30 -13.50 -20.41
N ALA A 99 -7.65 -12.76 -21.27
CA ALA A 99 -7.21 -13.23 -22.58
C ALA A 99 -5.69 -13.15 -22.73
N PHE A 100 -5.08 -14.14 -23.38
CA PHE A 100 -3.70 -14.11 -23.84
C PHE A 100 -3.63 -13.93 -25.35
N GLY A 101 -2.70 -13.07 -25.77
CA GLY A 101 -2.34 -12.86 -27.18
C GLY A 101 -0.95 -13.43 -27.50
N VAL A 102 -0.73 -13.71 -28.79
CA VAL A 102 0.63 -14.01 -29.29
C VAL A 102 1.50 -12.76 -29.10
N GLY A 103 2.71 -12.93 -28.57
CA GLY A 103 3.63 -11.85 -28.23
C GLY A 103 3.53 -11.34 -26.79
N ASP A 104 2.50 -11.72 -26.02
CA ASP A 104 2.34 -11.29 -24.64
C ASP A 104 3.51 -11.75 -23.77
N GLU A 105 3.98 -10.86 -22.89
CA GLU A 105 4.89 -11.21 -21.80
C GLU A 105 4.11 -11.84 -20.66
N VAL A 106 4.65 -12.94 -20.14
CA VAL A 106 4.04 -13.70 -19.05
C VAL A 106 5.05 -14.03 -17.96
N ALA A 107 4.55 -14.29 -16.76
CA ALA A 107 5.31 -14.83 -15.64
C ALA A 107 4.81 -16.24 -15.29
N ILE A 108 5.74 -17.12 -14.95
CA ILE A 108 5.45 -18.46 -14.44
C ILE A 108 5.51 -18.42 -12.92
N LEU A 109 4.38 -18.57 -12.29
CA LEU A 109 4.28 -18.52 -10.83
C LEU A 109 4.26 -19.93 -10.23
N PRO A 110 4.86 -20.16 -9.05
CA PRO A 110 5.37 -19.17 -8.09
C PRO A 110 6.79 -18.67 -8.35
N THR A 111 7.53 -19.21 -9.33
CA THR A 111 8.96 -18.89 -9.56
C THR A 111 9.21 -17.48 -10.09
N ALA A 112 8.17 -16.80 -10.60
CA ALA A 112 8.21 -15.50 -11.25
C ALA A 112 9.13 -15.41 -12.49
N LYS A 113 9.56 -16.57 -13.06
CA LYS A 113 10.31 -16.61 -14.30
C LYS A 113 9.51 -15.98 -15.44
N ARG A 114 10.16 -15.11 -16.20
CA ARG A 114 9.53 -14.44 -17.33
C ARG A 114 9.65 -15.27 -18.60
N ALA A 115 8.58 -15.24 -19.39
CA ALA A 115 8.49 -15.89 -20.68
C ALA A 115 7.69 -15.01 -21.64
N ARG A 116 7.74 -15.36 -22.94
CA ARG A 116 6.90 -14.73 -23.96
C ARG A 116 6.12 -15.78 -24.72
N ILE A 117 4.85 -15.51 -25.01
CA ILE A 117 4.00 -16.38 -25.82
C ILE A 117 4.39 -16.24 -27.28
N ARG A 118 4.96 -17.31 -27.86
CA ARG A 118 5.31 -17.38 -29.29
C ARG A 118 4.15 -17.84 -30.17
N GLY A 119 3.23 -18.61 -29.61
CA GLY A 119 2.08 -19.13 -30.33
C GLY A 119 1.05 -19.72 -29.38
N ILE A 120 -0.20 -19.72 -29.83
CA ILE A 120 -1.36 -20.21 -29.08
C ILE A 120 -2.11 -21.21 -29.96
N GLN A 121 -2.54 -22.35 -29.38
CA GLN A 121 -3.38 -23.32 -30.07
C GLN A 121 -4.54 -23.79 -29.21
N THR A 122 -5.67 -24.04 -29.81
CA THR A 122 -6.81 -24.77 -29.23
C THR A 122 -7.35 -25.76 -30.25
N HIS A 123 -7.68 -27.00 -29.83
CA HIS A 123 -8.20 -28.05 -30.70
C HIS A 123 -7.37 -28.21 -31.99
N LYS A 124 -6.04 -28.15 -31.92
CA LYS A 124 -5.08 -28.21 -33.04
C LYS A 124 -5.18 -27.04 -34.05
N ARG A 125 -5.88 -25.95 -33.71
CA ARG A 125 -5.96 -24.73 -34.51
C ARG A 125 -5.15 -23.62 -33.86
N ALA A 126 -4.34 -22.93 -34.66
CA ALA A 126 -3.62 -21.74 -34.22
C ALA A 126 -4.60 -20.60 -33.94
N LEU A 127 -4.33 -19.81 -32.92
CA LEU A 127 -5.07 -18.62 -32.53
C LEU A 127 -4.12 -17.45 -32.30
N GLU A 128 -4.55 -16.25 -32.62
CA GLU A 128 -3.88 -15.02 -32.19
C GLU A 128 -4.22 -14.65 -30.76
N ILE A 129 -5.45 -14.94 -30.32
CA ILE A 129 -5.95 -14.61 -28.99
C ILE A 129 -6.72 -15.81 -28.41
N ALA A 130 -6.35 -16.25 -27.23
CA ALA A 130 -7.13 -17.20 -26.44
C ALA A 130 -8.03 -16.47 -25.44
N ARG A 131 -9.26 -16.97 -25.28
CA ARG A 131 -10.27 -16.42 -24.36
C ARG A 131 -10.58 -17.38 -23.20
N PRO A 132 -11.10 -16.88 -22.06
CA PRO A 132 -11.42 -17.70 -20.89
C PRO A 132 -12.38 -18.85 -21.24
N GLY A 133 -12.17 -19.99 -20.58
CA GLY A 133 -12.98 -21.20 -20.76
C GLY A 133 -12.43 -22.16 -21.80
N SER A 134 -11.46 -21.75 -22.60
CA SER A 134 -10.83 -22.61 -23.60
C SER A 134 -9.68 -23.41 -22.99
N ARG A 135 -9.53 -24.67 -23.41
CA ARG A 135 -8.32 -25.42 -23.20
C ARG A 135 -7.30 -25.01 -24.26
N VAL A 136 -6.17 -24.49 -23.80
CA VAL A 136 -5.14 -23.92 -24.71
C VAL A 136 -3.79 -24.55 -24.49
N ALA A 137 -3.01 -24.59 -25.57
CA ALA A 137 -1.57 -24.83 -25.57
C ALA A 137 -0.87 -23.51 -25.85
N LEU A 138 0.05 -23.11 -24.95
CA LEU A 138 0.91 -21.95 -25.14
C LEU A 138 2.32 -22.40 -25.43
N ASN A 139 2.88 -21.95 -26.55
CA ASN A 139 4.30 -22.08 -26.85
C ASN A 139 5.04 -20.92 -26.23
N LEU A 140 5.98 -21.22 -25.34
CA LEU A 140 6.69 -20.24 -24.54
C LEU A 140 8.16 -20.16 -24.93
N THR A 141 8.70 -18.95 -25.01
CA THR A 141 10.14 -18.68 -25.12
C THR A 141 10.67 -18.05 -23.83
N GLY A 142 11.96 -18.29 -23.51
CA GLY A 142 12.61 -17.78 -22.30
C GLY A 142 12.52 -18.72 -21.09
N VAL A 143 11.88 -19.89 -21.25
CA VAL A 143 11.77 -20.93 -20.21
C VAL A 143 11.98 -22.31 -20.83
N GLU A 144 12.58 -23.20 -20.04
CA GLU A 144 12.79 -24.60 -20.41
C GLU A 144 11.73 -25.50 -19.75
N LYS A 145 11.57 -26.73 -20.26
CA LYS A 145 10.62 -27.70 -19.69
C LYS A 145 10.85 -27.95 -18.21
N ASN A 146 12.12 -28.01 -17.79
CA ASN A 146 12.49 -28.29 -16.39
C ASN A 146 12.15 -27.14 -15.43
N ASP A 147 11.87 -25.94 -15.96
CA ASP A 147 11.39 -24.79 -15.19
C ASP A 147 9.89 -24.85 -14.89
N LEU A 148 9.19 -25.79 -15.49
CA LEU A 148 7.73 -25.86 -15.52
C LEU A 148 7.23 -27.15 -14.90
N ALA A 149 6.27 -27.04 -14.01
CA ALA A 149 5.62 -28.18 -13.38
C ALA A 149 4.10 -28.01 -13.41
N ARG A 150 3.39 -29.13 -13.29
CA ARG A 150 1.96 -29.11 -13.02
C ARG A 150 1.69 -28.36 -11.72
N GLY A 151 0.65 -27.55 -11.68
CA GLY A 151 0.31 -26.72 -10.53
C GLY A 151 0.84 -25.29 -10.61
N MET A 152 1.86 -25.02 -11.43
CA MET A 152 2.28 -23.65 -11.74
C MET A 152 1.24 -22.94 -12.59
N VAL A 153 1.29 -21.60 -12.60
CA VAL A 153 0.32 -20.76 -13.32
C VAL A 153 1.07 -19.80 -14.24
N VAL A 154 0.64 -19.77 -15.51
CA VAL A 154 1.03 -18.70 -16.44
C VAL A 154 0.09 -17.52 -16.21
N ALA A 155 0.64 -16.34 -15.94
CA ALA A 155 -0.13 -15.11 -15.69
C ALA A 155 0.59 -13.89 -16.29
N ARG A 156 -0.09 -12.76 -16.41
CA ARG A 156 0.60 -11.49 -16.69
C ARG A 156 1.49 -11.11 -15.52
N PRO A 157 2.68 -10.53 -15.76
CA PRO A 157 3.55 -10.06 -14.68
C PRO A 157 2.80 -9.10 -13.74
N GLY A 158 2.85 -9.38 -12.42
CA GLY A 158 2.21 -8.56 -11.39
C GLY A 158 0.69 -8.68 -11.25
N SER A 159 0.02 -9.52 -12.07
CA SER A 159 -1.45 -9.67 -12.02
C SER A 159 -1.95 -10.74 -11.03
N LEU A 160 -1.06 -11.55 -10.51
CA LEU A 160 -1.37 -12.65 -9.60
C LEU A 160 -0.27 -12.78 -8.54
N GLU A 161 -0.64 -13.12 -7.34
CA GLU A 161 0.28 -13.35 -6.22
C GLU A 161 0.46 -14.84 -5.94
N SER A 162 1.58 -15.19 -5.32
CA SER A 162 1.83 -16.53 -4.78
C SER A 162 1.86 -16.45 -3.27
N ALA A 163 1.13 -17.32 -2.60
CA ALA A 163 1.01 -17.31 -1.16
C ALA A 163 1.26 -18.70 -0.55
N SER A 164 1.94 -18.72 0.62
CA SER A 164 2.07 -19.89 1.49
C SER A 164 1.06 -19.89 2.63
N VAL A 165 0.36 -18.78 2.87
CA VAL A 165 -0.73 -18.67 3.84
C VAL A 165 -1.90 -18.02 3.14
N ILE A 166 -3.05 -18.66 3.17
CA ILE A 166 -4.30 -18.16 2.61
C ILE A 166 -5.40 -18.17 3.66
N SER A 167 -6.28 -17.20 3.64
CA SER A 167 -7.51 -17.24 4.43
C SER A 167 -8.69 -17.64 3.56
N ALA A 168 -9.55 -18.50 4.06
CA ALA A 168 -10.64 -19.06 3.29
C ALA A 168 -11.87 -19.35 4.15
N ARG A 169 -13.05 -19.36 3.52
CA ARG A 169 -14.26 -19.95 4.09
C ARG A 169 -14.27 -21.43 3.72
N LEU A 170 -14.17 -22.30 4.70
CA LEU A 170 -14.26 -23.76 4.55
C LEU A 170 -15.70 -24.22 4.70
N ALA A 171 -16.06 -25.27 3.97
CA ALA A 171 -17.29 -26.03 4.16
C ALA A 171 -16.94 -27.52 4.10
N LEU A 172 -17.29 -28.28 5.14
CA LEU A 172 -17.18 -29.72 5.14
C LEU A 172 -18.43 -30.35 4.51
N LEU A 173 -18.21 -31.45 3.80
CA LEU A 173 -19.31 -32.25 3.29
C LEU A 173 -20.05 -32.90 4.47
N PRO A 174 -21.39 -33.02 4.42
CA PRO A 174 -22.14 -33.81 5.41
C PRO A 174 -21.69 -35.26 5.49
N SER A 175 -21.17 -35.82 4.40
CA SER A 175 -20.65 -37.19 4.28
C SER A 175 -19.20 -37.37 4.77
N ALA A 176 -18.56 -36.32 5.28
CA ALA A 176 -17.23 -36.47 5.88
C ALA A 176 -17.29 -37.38 7.11
N SER A 177 -16.33 -38.30 7.23
CA SER A 177 -16.34 -39.32 8.28
C SER A 177 -16.19 -38.73 9.68
N ASP A 178 -15.36 -37.71 9.82
CA ASP A 178 -15.01 -37.07 11.08
C ASP A 178 -14.88 -35.54 10.93
N ALA A 179 -15.02 -34.84 12.06
CA ALA A 179 -14.75 -33.42 12.14
C ALA A 179 -13.28 -33.08 11.76
N LEU A 180 -13.07 -31.94 11.14
CA LEU A 180 -11.76 -31.42 10.81
C LEU A 180 -11.18 -30.66 12.01
N ALA A 181 -10.12 -31.19 12.60
CA ALA A 181 -9.51 -30.62 13.78
C ALA A 181 -8.65 -29.38 13.45
N HIS A 182 -8.52 -28.48 14.43
CA HIS A 182 -7.56 -27.39 14.35
C HIS A 182 -6.13 -27.94 14.23
N ASN A 183 -5.34 -27.39 13.30
CA ASN A 183 -3.97 -27.78 12.98
C ASN A 183 -3.83 -29.16 12.30
N GLU A 184 -4.93 -29.77 11.86
CA GLU A 184 -4.91 -31.00 11.07
C GLU A 184 -4.19 -30.80 9.73
N ALA A 185 -3.49 -31.85 9.26
CA ALA A 185 -2.83 -31.86 7.97
C ALA A 185 -3.80 -32.35 6.89
N VAL A 186 -3.92 -31.60 5.81
CA VAL A 186 -4.81 -31.88 4.68
C VAL A 186 -4.08 -31.70 3.35
N LYS A 187 -4.61 -32.30 2.28
CA LYS A 187 -4.27 -31.98 0.90
C LYS A 187 -5.22 -30.91 0.37
N VAL A 188 -4.66 -29.87 -0.22
CA VAL A 188 -5.41 -28.81 -0.91
C VAL A 188 -5.23 -28.99 -2.42
N HIS A 189 -6.34 -29.12 -3.13
CA HIS A 189 -6.38 -29.15 -4.59
C HIS A 189 -6.97 -27.83 -5.10
N ILE A 190 -6.14 -27.02 -5.76
CA ILE A 190 -6.54 -25.72 -6.30
C ILE A 190 -6.01 -25.52 -7.71
N GLY A 191 -6.90 -25.27 -8.66
CA GLY A 191 -6.53 -25.28 -10.08
C GLY A 191 -5.98 -26.64 -10.47
N THR A 192 -4.70 -26.70 -10.85
CA THR A 192 -3.97 -27.94 -11.17
C THR A 192 -2.95 -28.33 -10.08
N ALA A 193 -2.81 -27.50 -9.05
CA ALA A 193 -1.91 -27.74 -7.93
C ALA A 193 -2.51 -28.70 -6.90
N GLU A 194 -1.65 -29.55 -6.34
CA GLU A 194 -1.89 -30.37 -5.15
C GLU A 194 -0.80 -30.04 -4.14
N VAL A 195 -1.16 -29.58 -2.96
CA VAL A 195 -0.20 -29.14 -1.93
C VAL A 195 -0.68 -29.57 -0.54
N MET A 196 0.25 -30.00 0.32
CA MET A 196 -0.06 -30.24 1.73
C MET A 196 -0.26 -28.91 2.46
N ALA A 197 -1.21 -28.90 3.39
CA ALA A 197 -1.48 -27.73 4.22
C ALA A 197 -1.82 -28.12 5.66
N ARG A 198 -1.66 -27.18 6.59
CA ARG A 198 -2.21 -27.26 7.93
C ARG A 198 -3.37 -26.28 8.08
N VAL A 199 -4.49 -26.77 8.60
CA VAL A 199 -5.70 -25.97 8.80
C VAL A 199 -5.64 -25.26 10.14
N SER A 200 -5.71 -23.95 10.14
CA SER A 200 -5.83 -23.12 11.34
C SER A 200 -7.23 -22.53 11.41
N LEU A 201 -8.15 -23.19 12.09
CA LEU A 201 -9.51 -22.68 12.29
C LEU A 201 -9.45 -21.37 13.09
N LEU A 202 -10.13 -20.34 12.63
CA LEU A 202 -10.21 -19.05 13.33
C LEU A 202 -11.29 -19.05 14.42
N GLU A 203 -12.23 -19.98 14.31
CA GLU A 203 -13.34 -20.20 15.25
C GLU A 203 -13.38 -21.69 15.65
N GLY A 204 -13.65 -21.98 16.91
CA GLY A 204 -13.79 -23.34 17.40
C GLY A 204 -12.47 -24.15 17.42
N ALA A 205 -12.54 -25.38 17.93
CA ALA A 205 -11.44 -26.33 17.98
C ALA A 205 -11.51 -27.37 16.85
N ALA A 206 -12.69 -27.58 16.31
CA ALA A 206 -12.97 -28.50 15.21
C ALA A 206 -14.10 -27.93 14.34
N LEU A 207 -14.20 -28.40 13.10
CA LEU A 207 -15.28 -28.10 12.16
C LEU A 207 -16.01 -29.39 11.87
N ASP A 208 -17.29 -29.46 12.24
CA ASP A 208 -18.12 -30.65 12.10
C ASP A 208 -18.57 -30.90 10.64
N PRO A 209 -18.86 -32.13 10.24
CA PRO A 209 -19.45 -32.43 8.94
C PRO A 209 -20.71 -31.62 8.68
N GLY A 210 -20.85 -31.08 7.46
CA GLY A 210 -21.92 -30.18 7.06
C GLY A 210 -21.78 -28.72 7.51
N ALA A 211 -20.84 -28.40 8.40
CA ALA A 211 -20.61 -27.05 8.90
C ALA A 211 -19.64 -26.26 8.04
N SER A 212 -19.58 -24.93 8.29
CA SER A 212 -18.66 -24.01 7.65
C SER A 212 -17.98 -23.12 8.67
N ALA A 213 -16.69 -22.85 8.47
CA ALA A 213 -15.91 -21.95 9.34
C ALA A 213 -14.88 -21.14 8.56
N TRP A 214 -14.43 -20.04 9.15
CA TRP A 214 -13.25 -19.32 8.69
C TRP A 214 -11.97 -20.01 9.13
N ALA A 215 -11.02 -20.17 8.21
CA ALA A 215 -9.73 -20.77 8.48
C ALA A 215 -8.61 -20.11 7.69
N GLN A 216 -7.39 -20.29 8.20
CA GLN A 216 -6.17 -20.10 7.44
C GLN A 216 -5.58 -21.46 7.07
N LEU A 217 -5.17 -21.61 5.83
CA LEU A 217 -4.42 -22.74 5.33
C LEU A 217 -2.95 -22.33 5.19
N ARG A 218 -2.07 -23.01 5.91
CA ARG A 218 -0.63 -22.89 5.77
C ARG A 218 -0.14 -23.95 4.82
N LEU A 219 0.11 -23.56 3.59
CA LEU A 219 0.57 -24.41 2.50
C LEU A 219 2.04 -24.77 2.70
N ALA A 220 2.43 -25.99 2.37
CA ALA A 220 3.81 -26.46 2.46
C ALA A 220 4.73 -25.72 1.46
N GLU A 221 4.19 -25.30 0.34
CA GLU A 221 4.88 -24.53 -0.70
C GLU A 221 3.95 -23.43 -1.24
N PRO A 222 4.52 -22.33 -1.79
CA PRO A 222 3.71 -21.24 -2.31
C PRO A 222 2.93 -21.68 -3.56
N VAL A 223 1.65 -21.31 -3.60
CA VAL A 223 0.76 -21.55 -4.75
C VAL A 223 0.28 -20.22 -5.30
N ALA A 224 0.26 -20.10 -6.62
CA ALA A 224 -0.29 -18.94 -7.32
C ALA A 224 -1.81 -19.06 -7.41
N LEU A 225 -2.52 -18.08 -6.82
CA LEU A 225 -3.97 -18.12 -6.68
C LEU A 225 -4.56 -16.71 -6.50
N ALA A 226 -5.86 -16.59 -6.66
CA ALA A 226 -6.58 -15.33 -6.50
C ALA A 226 -7.70 -15.44 -5.47
N VAL A 227 -8.10 -14.31 -4.92
CA VAL A 227 -9.34 -14.20 -4.13
C VAL A 227 -10.52 -14.64 -4.98
N GLY A 228 -11.38 -15.50 -4.41
CA GLY A 228 -12.51 -16.12 -5.08
C GLY A 228 -12.21 -17.49 -5.71
N ASP A 229 -10.95 -17.94 -5.72
CA ASP A 229 -10.63 -19.29 -6.19
C ASP A 229 -11.24 -20.35 -5.27
N ARG A 230 -11.77 -21.39 -5.89
CA ARG A 230 -12.32 -22.54 -5.19
C ARG A 230 -11.27 -23.64 -5.09
N PHE A 231 -11.26 -24.35 -3.97
CA PHE A 231 -10.37 -25.48 -3.75
C PHE A 231 -11.11 -26.64 -3.07
N VAL A 232 -10.53 -27.83 -3.21
CA VAL A 232 -11.00 -29.04 -2.55
C VAL A 232 -10.02 -29.43 -1.45
N LEU A 233 -10.56 -29.86 -0.31
CA LEU A 233 -9.80 -30.41 0.80
C LEU A 233 -9.95 -31.94 0.84
N ARG A 234 -8.81 -32.61 0.99
CA ARG A 234 -8.79 -34.07 1.17
C ARG A 234 -7.96 -34.45 2.38
N ARG A 235 -8.43 -35.44 3.13
CA ARG A 235 -7.61 -36.13 4.13
C ARG A 235 -6.59 -37.00 3.41
N PRO A 236 -5.31 -36.98 3.80
CA PRO A 236 -4.29 -37.76 3.09
C PRO A 236 -4.36 -39.25 3.42
N SER A 237 -4.75 -39.61 4.66
CA SER A 237 -4.83 -41.01 5.12
C SER A 237 -5.86 -41.13 6.25
N PRO A 238 -6.88 -42.00 6.08
CA PRO A 238 -7.29 -42.61 4.82
C PRO A 238 -7.70 -41.55 3.79
N PRO A 239 -7.53 -41.81 2.48
CA PRO A 239 -7.88 -40.83 1.45
C PRO A 239 -9.38 -40.55 1.41
N GLU A 240 -9.76 -39.34 1.80
CA GLU A 240 -11.16 -38.90 1.85
C GLU A 240 -11.31 -37.48 1.34
N THR A 241 -12.38 -37.19 0.62
CA THR A 241 -12.74 -35.80 0.29
C THR A 241 -13.52 -35.19 1.44
N LEU A 242 -12.91 -34.27 2.15
CA LEU A 242 -13.50 -33.61 3.31
C LEU A 242 -14.51 -32.54 2.95
N GLY A 243 -14.27 -31.83 1.84
CA GLY A 243 -15.04 -30.67 1.44
C GLY A 243 -14.20 -29.71 0.61
N GLY A 244 -14.32 -28.44 0.88
CA GLY A 244 -13.56 -27.43 0.15
C GLY A 244 -13.79 -26.03 0.69
N GLY A 245 -13.46 -25.03 -0.13
CA GLY A 245 -13.65 -23.65 0.27
C GLY A 245 -13.42 -22.65 -0.84
N ILE A 246 -13.55 -21.38 -0.46
CA ILE A 246 -13.30 -20.24 -1.32
C ILE A 246 -12.23 -19.36 -0.68
N VAL A 247 -11.21 -19.01 -1.44
CA VAL A 247 -10.13 -18.13 -1.01
C VAL A 247 -10.67 -16.72 -0.79
N ALA A 248 -10.45 -16.18 0.41
CA ALA A 248 -10.88 -14.86 0.81
C ALA A 248 -9.74 -13.85 0.88
N ASP A 249 -8.51 -14.33 1.16
CA ASP A 249 -7.33 -13.48 1.22
C ASP A 249 -6.06 -14.28 0.89
N VAL A 250 -5.15 -13.62 0.18
CA VAL A 250 -3.87 -14.16 -0.30
C VAL A 250 -2.66 -13.38 0.24
N SER A 251 -2.87 -12.44 1.15
CA SER A 251 -1.82 -11.54 1.66
C SER A 251 -0.70 -12.23 2.43
N GLY A 252 -0.87 -13.49 2.78
CA GLY A 252 0.09 -14.22 3.61
C GLY A 252 0.12 -13.76 5.08
N GLU A 253 -0.71 -12.80 5.47
CA GLU A 253 -0.79 -12.29 6.84
C GLU A 253 -1.31 -13.36 7.79
N ARG A 254 -0.58 -13.62 8.87
CA ARG A 254 -1.02 -14.55 9.91
C ARG A 254 -2.04 -13.89 10.82
N LEU A 255 -3.28 -14.31 10.71
CA LEU A 255 -4.35 -13.88 11.59
C LEU A 255 -4.32 -14.69 12.89
N ARG A 256 -4.46 -13.98 14.02
CA ARG A 256 -4.70 -14.66 15.29
C ARG A 256 -6.18 -14.99 15.42
N ARG A 257 -6.52 -16.02 16.22
CA ARG A 257 -7.90 -16.34 16.59
C ARG A 257 -8.55 -15.17 17.32
N ARG A 258 -9.20 -14.26 16.58
CA ARG A 258 -9.88 -13.09 17.12
C ARG A 258 -11.12 -12.79 16.29
N ARG A 259 -12.14 -12.31 16.95
CA ARG A 259 -13.39 -11.86 16.31
C ARG A 259 -13.12 -10.86 15.19
N ASP A 260 -12.20 -9.94 15.40
CA ASP A 260 -11.79 -8.92 14.41
C ASP A 260 -11.26 -9.54 13.10
N ALA A 261 -10.62 -10.73 13.18
CA ALA A 261 -10.10 -11.43 12.00
C ALA A 261 -11.25 -11.95 11.12
N VAL A 262 -12.26 -12.53 11.76
CA VAL A 262 -13.47 -13.04 11.08
C VAL A 262 -14.22 -11.89 10.43
N GLU A 263 -14.51 -10.82 11.16
CA GLU A 263 -15.18 -9.62 10.64
C GLU A 263 -14.43 -8.99 9.45
N THR A 264 -13.09 -9.02 9.50
CA THR A 264 -12.27 -8.54 8.39
C THR A 264 -12.43 -9.42 7.14
N LEU A 265 -12.44 -10.75 7.30
CA LEU A 265 -12.63 -11.68 6.19
C LEU A 265 -14.04 -11.59 5.61
N GLU A 266 -15.05 -11.44 6.45
CA GLU A 266 -16.43 -11.22 6.00
C GLU A 266 -16.58 -9.95 5.17
N ARG A 267 -15.96 -8.86 5.60
CA ARG A 267 -15.92 -7.62 4.80
C ARG A 267 -15.23 -7.82 3.45
N ARG A 268 -14.13 -8.58 3.40
CA ARG A 268 -13.38 -8.87 2.15
C ARG A 268 -14.16 -9.76 1.18
N THR A 269 -15.07 -10.58 1.67
CA THR A 269 -15.92 -11.46 0.84
C THR A 269 -17.32 -10.89 0.59
N ALA A 270 -17.56 -9.65 0.97
CA ALA A 270 -18.86 -8.98 0.79
C ALA A 270 -19.36 -9.06 -0.67
N PRO A 271 -20.68 -9.14 -0.90
CA PRO A 271 -21.25 -9.46 -2.21
C PRO A 271 -21.00 -8.36 -3.26
N THR A 272 -20.84 -7.10 -2.84
CA THR A 272 -20.67 -6.01 -3.80
C THR A 272 -19.20 -5.71 -4.10
N ALA A 273 -18.90 -5.33 -5.34
CA ALA A 273 -17.55 -4.91 -5.76
C ALA A 273 -17.03 -3.73 -4.90
N ALA A 274 -17.90 -2.76 -4.61
CA ALA A 274 -17.54 -1.62 -3.77
C ALA A 274 -17.16 -2.01 -2.34
N SER A 275 -17.91 -2.94 -1.73
CA SER A 275 -17.61 -3.40 -0.36
C SER A 275 -16.31 -4.21 -0.30
N ARG A 276 -16.06 -5.09 -1.28
CA ARG A 276 -14.79 -5.84 -1.39
C ARG A 276 -13.60 -4.92 -1.60
N LEU A 277 -13.74 -3.94 -2.49
CA LEU A 277 -12.70 -2.95 -2.74
C LEU A 277 -12.42 -2.11 -1.49
N LEU A 278 -13.45 -1.64 -0.81
CA LEU A 278 -13.31 -0.87 0.42
C LEU A 278 -12.57 -1.66 1.52
N ALA A 279 -12.88 -2.94 1.67
CA ALA A 279 -12.17 -3.81 2.60
C ALA A 279 -10.69 -4.03 2.24
N ALA A 280 -10.32 -3.84 0.96
CA ALA A 280 -8.93 -3.88 0.51
C ALA A 280 -8.21 -2.52 0.67
N LEU A 281 -8.90 -1.47 1.11
CA LEU A 281 -8.38 -0.10 1.27
C LEU A 281 -8.20 0.31 2.74
N ASP A 282 -7.94 -0.64 3.62
CA ASP A 282 -7.59 -0.43 5.03
C ASP A 282 -6.30 0.41 5.21
N VAL A 283 -5.39 0.31 4.24
CA VAL A 283 -4.17 1.14 4.11
C VAL A 283 -4.07 1.68 2.68
N PRO A 284 -3.26 2.73 2.43
CA PRO A 284 -3.09 3.28 1.08
C PRO A 284 -2.53 2.25 0.10
N ARG A 285 -3.27 1.97 -0.97
CA ARG A 285 -2.90 1.04 -2.07
C ARG A 285 -3.14 1.67 -3.43
N THR A 286 -2.34 1.27 -4.40
CA THR A 286 -2.63 1.61 -5.80
C THR A 286 -3.94 0.94 -6.25
N PRO A 287 -4.60 1.45 -7.31
CA PRO A 287 -5.76 0.80 -7.89
C PRO A 287 -5.52 -0.68 -8.24
N GLU A 288 -4.35 -1.01 -8.75
CA GLU A 288 -3.93 -2.36 -9.13
C GLU A 288 -3.82 -3.28 -7.91
N GLU A 289 -3.09 -2.85 -6.88
CA GLU A 289 -2.95 -3.60 -5.62
C GLU A 289 -4.31 -3.85 -4.96
N ALA A 290 -5.16 -2.82 -4.90
CA ALA A 290 -6.51 -2.94 -4.35
C ALA A 290 -7.39 -3.89 -5.17
N GLY A 291 -7.26 -3.86 -6.51
CA GLY A 291 -7.94 -4.78 -7.43
C GLY A 291 -7.52 -6.23 -7.21
N THR A 292 -6.23 -6.48 -7.09
CA THR A 292 -5.69 -7.83 -6.82
C THR A 292 -6.23 -8.38 -5.49
N ARG A 293 -6.18 -7.58 -4.43
CA ARG A 293 -6.68 -7.99 -3.11
C ARG A 293 -8.20 -8.18 -3.02
N SER A 294 -8.97 -7.42 -3.78
CA SER A 294 -10.44 -7.52 -3.79
C SER A 294 -10.99 -8.54 -4.78
N GLY A 295 -10.12 -9.13 -5.62
CA GLY A 295 -10.52 -10.05 -6.66
C GLY A 295 -11.30 -9.40 -7.80
N LEU A 296 -11.21 -8.07 -7.98
CA LEU A 296 -11.93 -7.34 -9.02
C LEU A 296 -11.14 -7.24 -10.31
N GLY A 297 -11.83 -7.45 -11.44
CA GLY A 297 -11.32 -7.16 -12.77
C GLY A 297 -11.22 -5.64 -13.03
N ALA A 298 -10.53 -5.25 -14.11
CA ALA A 298 -10.23 -3.85 -14.40
C ALA A 298 -11.50 -2.97 -14.48
N ALA A 299 -12.53 -3.41 -15.20
CA ALA A 299 -13.78 -2.64 -15.39
C ALA A 299 -14.59 -2.53 -14.08
N GLU A 300 -14.77 -3.64 -13.34
CA GLU A 300 -15.47 -3.64 -12.05
C GLU A 300 -14.73 -2.76 -11.02
N ARG A 301 -13.41 -2.86 -11.00
CA ARG A 301 -12.54 -2.04 -10.14
C ARG A 301 -12.72 -0.55 -10.42
N GLN A 302 -12.65 -0.16 -11.70
CA GLN A 302 -12.77 1.26 -12.08
C GLN A 302 -14.13 1.82 -11.67
N ALA A 303 -15.21 1.11 -11.93
CA ALA A 303 -16.56 1.51 -11.52
C ALA A 303 -16.69 1.60 -9.99
N ALA A 304 -16.15 0.61 -9.25
CA ALA A 304 -16.17 0.61 -7.79
C ALA A 304 -15.35 1.77 -7.19
N ILE A 305 -14.18 2.08 -7.75
CA ILE A 305 -13.35 3.24 -7.35
C ILE A 305 -14.12 4.53 -7.52
N ALA A 306 -14.72 4.76 -8.70
CA ALA A 306 -15.50 5.97 -8.98
C ALA A 306 -16.62 6.15 -7.96
N GLY A 307 -17.44 5.13 -7.74
CA GLY A 307 -18.53 5.19 -6.76
C GLY A 307 -18.08 5.36 -5.30
N LEU A 308 -16.93 4.80 -4.91
CA LEU A 308 -16.38 4.99 -3.56
C LEU A 308 -15.83 6.41 -3.34
N ILE A 309 -15.23 7.02 -4.37
CA ILE A 309 -14.76 8.41 -4.30
C ILE A 309 -15.95 9.36 -4.27
N GLU A 310 -16.92 9.17 -5.18
CA GLU A 310 -18.12 9.99 -5.25
C GLU A 310 -18.94 9.98 -3.94
N SER A 311 -19.07 8.80 -3.33
CA SER A 311 -19.75 8.65 -2.03
C SER A 311 -18.90 9.08 -0.82
N GLY A 312 -17.66 9.55 -1.02
CA GLY A 312 -16.73 9.95 0.05
C GLY A 312 -16.24 8.80 0.93
N ARG A 313 -16.49 7.54 0.55
CA ARG A 313 -16.07 6.34 1.29
C ARG A 313 -14.61 5.97 1.07
N ALA A 314 -13.99 6.47 0.00
CA ALA A 314 -12.55 6.36 -0.26
C ALA A 314 -11.96 7.73 -0.59
N VAL A 315 -10.66 7.87 -0.31
CA VAL A 315 -9.87 9.09 -0.49
C VAL A 315 -8.65 8.77 -1.34
N THR A 316 -8.31 9.67 -2.27
CA THR A 316 -7.09 9.57 -3.05
C THR A 316 -5.92 10.22 -2.31
N LEU A 317 -4.80 9.50 -2.19
CA LEU A 317 -3.54 9.96 -1.63
C LEU A 317 -2.40 9.75 -2.65
N GLY A 318 -2.17 10.73 -3.50
CA GLY A 318 -1.16 10.67 -4.57
C GLY A 318 -1.49 9.64 -5.63
N ASP A 319 -0.76 8.52 -5.66
CA ASP A 319 -0.95 7.37 -6.56
C ASP A 319 -1.81 6.27 -5.94
N ALA A 320 -2.23 6.44 -4.69
CA ALA A 320 -2.95 5.43 -3.93
C ALA A 320 -4.37 5.88 -3.55
N LEU A 321 -5.19 4.89 -3.22
CA LEU A 321 -6.51 5.04 -2.61
C LEU A 321 -6.47 4.49 -1.19
N VAL A 322 -7.25 5.06 -0.31
CA VAL A 322 -7.47 4.55 1.05
C VAL A 322 -8.95 4.71 1.42
N GLY A 323 -9.51 3.75 2.11
CA GLY A 323 -10.86 3.86 2.67
C GLY A 323 -10.94 4.97 3.71
N ARG A 324 -12.13 5.54 3.92
CA ARG A 324 -12.31 6.65 4.89
C ARG A 324 -11.82 6.28 6.29
N GLU A 325 -12.10 5.08 6.77
CA GLU A 325 -11.62 4.59 8.07
C GLU A 325 -10.09 4.51 8.13
N GLY A 326 -9.45 3.99 7.07
CA GLY A 326 -7.99 3.92 6.97
C GLY A 326 -7.34 5.31 6.92
N PHE A 327 -7.99 6.26 6.23
CA PHE A 327 -7.57 7.67 6.23
C PHE A 327 -7.64 8.29 7.63
N GLU A 328 -8.75 8.11 8.36
CA GLU A 328 -8.92 8.61 9.72
C GLU A 328 -7.92 7.99 10.71
N ALA A 329 -7.61 6.70 10.53
CA ALA A 329 -6.57 6.04 11.32
C ALA A 329 -5.17 6.65 11.07
N LEU A 330 -4.83 6.96 9.81
CA LEU A 330 -3.60 7.66 9.48
C LEU A 330 -3.58 9.08 10.04
N ALA A 331 -4.65 9.82 9.89
CA ALA A 331 -4.80 11.17 10.43
C ALA A 331 -4.61 11.20 11.95
N THR A 332 -5.27 10.30 12.66
CA THR A 332 -5.11 10.14 14.12
C THR A 332 -3.67 9.80 14.51
N ARG A 333 -2.96 8.97 13.73
CA ARG A 333 -1.54 8.69 13.98
C ARG A 333 -0.68 9.93 13.80
N VAL A 334 -0.92 10.74 12.77
CA VAL A 334 -0.24 12.04 12.56
C VAL A 334 -0.48 12.95 13.76
N GLU A 335 -1.73 13.18 14.14
CA GLU A 335 -2.11 14.04 15.25
C GLU A 335 -1.49 13.62 16.57
N ARG A 336 -1.52 12.33 16.88
CA ARG A 336 -0.85 11.77 18.08
C ARG A 336 0.66 11.96 18.05
N GLY A 337 1.28 11.77 16.89
CA GLY A 337 2.72 11.99 16.67
C GLY A 337 3.10 13.46 16.91
N LEU A 338 2.33 14.39 16.33
CA LEU A 338 2.51 15.82 16.53
C LEU A 338 2.29 16.22 17.99
N ALA A 339 1.23 15.75 18.63
CA ALA A 339 0.98 16.02 20.05
C ALA A 339 2.10 15.49 20.95
N ALA A 340 2.69 14.34 20.64
CA ALA A 340 3.84 13.81 21.36
C ALA A 340 5.10 14.65 21.13
N ALA A 341 5.32 15.13 19.89
CA ALA A 341 6.45 16.01 19.57
C ALA A 341 6.32 17.37 20.28
N HIS A 342 5.13 17.96 20.31
CA HIS A 342 4.87 19.22 21.04
C HIS A 342 5.11 19.09 22.54
N ARG A 343 4.74 17.95 23.15
CA ARG A 343 5.07 17.69 24.58
C ARG A 343 6.55 17.49 24.83
N ARG A 344 7.28 16.84 23.91
CA ARG A 344 8.71 16.57 24.02
C ARG A 344 9.55 17.83 23.80
N SER A 345 9.14 18.68 22.89
CA SER A 345 9.85 19.89 22.48
C SER A 345 8.87 21.06 22.30
N PRO A 346 8.34 21.61 23.41
CA PRO A 346 7.29 22.63 23.36
C PRO A 346 7.76 23.97 22.76
N LEU A 347 9.07 24.17 22.71
CA LEU A 347 9.69 25.36 22.16
C LEU A 347 9.93 25.30 20.63
N ARG A 348 9.61 24.17 19.98
CA ARG A 348 9.70 24.06 18.53
C ARG A 348 8.37 24.39 17.88
N ALA A 349 8.41 25.09 16.73
CA ALA A 349 7.23 25.43 15.96
C ALA A 349 6.45 24.20 15.44
N GLY A 350 7.08 23.02 15.42
CA GLY A 350 6.46 21.77 15.02
C GLY A 350 7.47 20.62 14.94
N ALA A 351 6.97 19.45 14.52
CA ALA A 351 7.79 18.28 14.25
C ALA A 351 8.36 18.33 12.83
N PRO A 352 9.62 17.90 12.60
CA PRO A 352 10.17 17.78 11.25
C PRO A 352 9.32 16.86 10.37
N ARG A 353 9.01 17.31 9.16
CA ARG A 353 8.16 16.59 8.19
C ARG A 353 8.64 15.15 7.95
N GLU A 354 9.95 14.95 7.86
CA GLU A 354 10.55 13.64 7.64
C GLU A 354 10.42 12.69 8.86
N GLU A 355 10.49 13.22 10.09
CA GLU A 355 10.24 12.43 11.31
C GLU A 355 8.82 11.88 11.33
N VAL A 356 7.83 12.72 11.00
CA VAL A 356 6.42 12.32 10.90
C VAL A 356 6.23 11.27 9.80
N ARG A 357 6.81 11.48 8.62
CA ARG A 357 6.73 10.54 7.50
C ARG A 357 7.28 9.16 7.87
N SER A 358 8.49 9.14 8.45
CA SER A 358 9.17 7.90 8.83
C SER A 358 8.38 7.11 9.86
N SER A 359 7.72 7.78 10.81
CA SER A 359 6.87 7.14 11.82
C SER A 359 5.63 6.44 11.22
N LEU A 360 5.17 6.88 10.06
CA LEU A 360 4.03 6.30 9.36
C LEU A 360 4.42 5.15 8.43
N GLY A 361 5.67 5.12 7.96
CA GLY A 361 6.16 4.10 7.02
C GLY A 361 5.55 4.20 5.61
N ILE A 362 5.14 5.40 5.17
CA ILE A 362 4.52 5.61 3.86
C ILE A 362 5.45 6.33 2.88
N ALA A 363 5.23 6.09 1.58
CA ALA A 363 6.02 6.69 0.52
C ALA A 363 5.87 8.23 0.48
N PRO A 364 6.92 8.98 0.08
CA PRO A 364 6.90 10.44 0.10
C PRO A 364 5.71 11.06 -0.65
N LYS A 365 5.37 10.55 -1.84
CA LYS A 365 4.24 11.06 -2.64
C LYS A 365 2.89 10.92 -1.92
N ARG A 366 2.67 9.79 -1.26
CA ARG A 366 1.45 9.51 -0.47
C ARG A 366 1.41 10.36 0.81
N PHE A 367 2.56 10.54 1.46
CA PHE A 367 2.68 11.38 2.63
C PHE A 367 2.38 12.85 2.31
N ASN A 368 2.92 13.38 1.21
CA ASN A 368 2.64 14.75 0.80
C ASN A 368 1.13 14.96 0.56
N ALA A 369 0.48 14.05 -0.16
CA ALA A 369 -0.96 14.11 -0.38
C ALA A 369 -1.78 14.00 0.92
N LEU A 370 -1.31 13.22 1.92
CA LEU A 370 -1.93 13.16 3.24
C LEU A 370 -1.80 14.49 3.98
N VAL A 371 -0.61 15.07 4.01
CA VAL A 371 -0.35 16.38 4.66
C VAL A 371 -1.19 17.48 4.02
N ASP A 372 -1.18 17.59 2.68
CA ASP A 372 -1.99 18.57 1.93
C ASP A 372 -3.49 18.44 2.22
N ARG A 373 -3.96 17.22 2.42
CA ARG A 373 -5.35 16.96 2.75
C ARG A 373 -5.67 17.37 4.19
N LEU A 374 -4.83 16.97 5.15
CA LEU A 374 -5.01 17.33 6.56
C LEU A 374 -4.91 18.85 6.78
N ALA A 375 -4.02 19.52 6.04
CA ALA A 375 -3.90 20.99 6.08
C ALA A 375 -5.19 21.66 5.56
N ARG A 376 -5.73 21.19 4.43
CA ARG A 376 -7.02 21.69 3.90
C ARG A 376 -8.21 21.42 4.83
N GLU A 377 -8.18 20.32 5.58
CA GLU A 377 -9.18 20.00 6.59
C GLU A 377 -8.96 20.75 7.93
N GLY A 378 -7.89 21.57 8.02
CA GLY A 378 -7.56 22.33 9.23
C GLY A 378 -7.08 21.47 10.40
N ARG A 379 -6.61 20.25 10.14
CA ARG A 379 -6.16 19.29 11.15
C ARG A 379 -4.66 19.40 11.48
N LEU A 380 -3.90 20.07 10.63
CA LEU A 380 -2.51 20.44 10.88
C LEU A 380 -2.17 21.77 10.18
N VAL A 381 -1.05 22.36 10.58
CA VAL A 381 -0.49 23.58 9.98
C VAL A 381 0.95 23.30 9.59
N GLU A 382 1.38 23.86 8.45
CA GLU A 382 2.76 23.76 7.98
C GLU A 382 3.54 25.05 8.34
N HIS A 383 4.68 24.87 9.00
CA HIS A 383 5.64 25.93 9.30
C HIS A 383 6.98 25.64 8.61
N GLY A 384 7.11 26.03 7.33
CA GLY A 384 8.26 25.67 6.50
C GLY A 384 8.43 24.15 6.36
N SER A 385 9.49 23.57 6.92
CA SER A 385 9.74 22.13 6.91
C SER A 385 9.17 21.38 8.13
N ALA A 386 8.43 22.07 9.00
CA ALA A 386 7.83 21.49 10.19
C ALA A 386 6.30 21.40 10.07
N LEU A 387 5.71 20.41 10.76
CA LEU A 387 4.26 20.20 10.87
C LEU A 387 3.82 20.41 12.32
N ALA A 388 2.72 21.11 12.53
CA ALA A 388 2.17 21.37 13.86
C ALA A 388 0.66 21.09 13.91
N LEU A 389 0.13 20.86 15.11
CA LEU A 389 -1.31 20.86 15.35
C LEU A 389 -1.84 22.30 15.32
N PRO A 390 -3.07 22.53 14.85
CA PRO A 390 -3.70 23.82 14.94
C PRO A 390 -3.72 24.32 16.40
N GLY A 391 -3.31 25.57 16.60
CA GLY A 391 -3.25 26.16 17.93
C GLY A 391 -1.98 25.86 18.75
N HIS A 392 -1.03 25.09 18.20
CA HIS A 392 0.29 24.99 18.81
C HIS A 392 1.03 26.33 18.71
N VAL A 393 1.26 26.97 19.84
CA VAL A 393 2.01 28.21 19.95
C VAL A 393 3.26 27.93 20.76
N VAL A 394 4.41 28.37 20.24
CA VAL A 394 5.66 28.35 21.00
C VAL A 394 5.53 29.34 22.15
N ALA A 395 5.25 28.86 23.34
CA ALA A 395 5.12 29.66 24.55
C ALA A 395 6.25 29.32 25.53
N LEU A 396 6.93 30.34 26.00
CA LEU A 396 7.91 30.18 27.06
C LEU A 396 7.18 29.97 28.41
N THR A 397 7.72 29.14 29.26
CA THR A 397 7.27 29.07 30.64
C THR A 397 7.62 30.36 31.40
N ALA A 398 6.96 30.62 32.53
CA ALA A 398 7.26 31.79 33.35
C ALA A 398 8.76 31.87 33.77
N ALA A 399 9.37 30.71 34.03
CA ALA A 399 10.79 30.65 34.36
C ALA A 399 11.68 31.00 33.15
N GLN A 400 11.31 30.53 31.96
CA GLN A 400 12.01 30.84 30.70
C GLN A 400 11.84 32.32 30.28
N GLU A 401 10.65 32.90 30.47
CA GLU A 401 10.43 34.35 30.27
C GLU A 401 11.26 35.20 31.22
N GLN A 402 11.40 34.80 32.50
CA GLN A 402 12.28 35.48 33.45
C GLN A 402 13.76 35.34 33.06
N ALA A 403 14.18 34.15 32.66
CA ALA A 403 15.53 33.88 32.16
C ALA A 403 15.83 34.76 30.93
N TRP A 404 14.92 34.78 29.98
CA TRP A 404 14.99 35.62 28.78
C TRP A 404 15.06 37.11 29.13
N SER A 405 14.20 37.59 30.01
CA SER A 405 14.22 39.00 30.42
C SER A 405 15.58 39.44 30.96
N ARG A 406 16.17 38.63 31.90
CA ARG A 406 17.50 38.91 32.43
C ARG A 406 18.60 38.90 31.37
N ALA A 407 18.58 37.90 30.50
CA ALA A 407 19.53 37.78 29.41
C ALA A 407 19.40 38.92 28.39
N ARG A 408 18.17 39.32 28.07
CA ARG A 408 17.89 40.47 27.19
C ARG A 408 18.43 41.79 27.73
N ASP A 409 18.28 41.99 29.05
CA ASP A 409 18.81 43.20 29.68
C ASP A 409 20.34 43.22 29.63
N GLU A 410 21.00 42.08 29.83
CA GLU A 410 22.45 41.95 29.70
C GLU A 410 22.94 42.15 28.28
N LEU A 411 22.27 41.52 27.29
CA LEU A 411 22.53 41.74 25.88
C LEU A 411 22.30 43.20 25.45
N GLY A 412 21.43 43.90 26.15
CA GLY A 412 21.14 45.33 25.93
C GLY A 412 22.24 46.26 26.50
N ARG A 413 22.97 45.86 27.53
CA ARG A 413 24.06 46.63 28.12
C ARG A 413 25.29 46.69 27.20
N GLN A 414 25.61 45.56 26.55
CA GLN A 414 26.75 45.48 25.62
C GLN A 414 26.29 44.91 24.28
N PRO A 415 25.50 45.68 23.51
CA PRO A 415 24.74 45.15 22.37
C PRO A 415 25.61 44.58 21.25
N LEU A 416 26.85 45.02 21.09
CA LEU A 416 27.79 44.53 20.05
C LEU A 416 28.96 43.70 20.63
N GLN A 417 28.89 43.38 21.93
CA GLN A 417 29.84 42.50 22.62
C GLN A 417 29.05 41.51 23.52
N PRO A 418 28.17 40.67 22.93
CA PRO A 418 27.33 39.78 23.74
C PRO A 418 28.14 38.74 24.49
N PRO A 419 27.64 38.25 25.63
CA PRO A 419 28.16 37.06 26.30
C PRO A 419 28.17 35.84 25.39
N SER A 420 29.08 34.92 25.62
CA SER A 420 29.11 33.68 24.85
C SER A 420 27.84 32.84 25.12
N PRO A 421 27.45 31.93 24.20
CA PRO A 421 26.34 31.01 24.44
C PRO A 421 26.49 30.19 25.73
N GLN A 422 27.71 29.80 26.06
CA GLN A 422 28.00 29.08 27.34
C GLN A 422 27.72 29.96 28.55
N THR A 423 28.09 31.24 28.49
CA THR A 423 27.79 32.22 29.57
C THR A 423 26.29 32.47 29.68
N LEU A 424 25.58 32.58 28.53
CA LEU A 424 24.13 32.73 28.53
C LEU A 424 23.39 31.52 29.11
N GLU A 425 23.90 30.33 28.87
CA GLU A 425 23.35 29.11 29.46
C GLU A 425 23.64 29.03 30.97
N ALA A 426 24.90 29.25 31.38
CA ALA A 426 25.35 29.12 32.79
C ALA A 426 24.74 30.18 33.72
N ASP A 427 24.74 31.46 33.28
CA ASP A 427 24.39 32.59 34.15
C ASP A 427 22.91 32.97 34.07
N PHE A 428 22.29 32.72 32.92
CA PHE A 428 20.90 33.13 32.64
C PHE A 428 19.95 31.98 32.41
N GLY A 429 20.43 30.74 32.20
CA GLY A 429 19.60 29.57 31.91
C GLY A 429 19.05 29.54 30.46
N LEU A 430 19.70 30.24 29.54
CA LEU A 430 19.39 30.18 28.12
C LEU A 430 20.08 28.97 27.47
N ASP A 431 19.48 27.81 27.60
CA ASP A 431 19.98 26.63 26.94
C ASP A 431 19.88 26.73 25.41
N ARG A 432 20.46 25.77 24.72
CA ARG A 432 20.50 25.76 23.24
C ARG A 432 19.11 25.72 22.59
N GLU A 433 18.12 25.05 23.25
CA GLU A 433 16.76 24.90 22.76
C GLU A 433 15.98 26.24 22.90
N LEU A 434 16.14 26.90 24.05
CA LEU A 434 15.54 28.20 24.30
C LEU A 434 16.12 29.30 23.36
N VAL A 435 17.44 29.31 23.16
CA VAL A 435 18.09 30.21 22.18
C VAL A 435 17.57 29.98 20.78
N ALA A 436 17.36 28.73 20.36
CA ALA A 436 16.80 28.42 19.06
C ALA A 436 15.36 28.92 18.94
N ALA A 437 14.52 28.70 19.95
CA ALA A 437 13.13 29.16 19.98
C ALA A 437 13.03 30.70 19.94
N LEU A 438 13.87 31.40 20.68
CA LEU A 438 13.93 32.86 20.67
C LEU A 438 14.39 33.40 19.31
N ALA A 439 15.30 32.68 18.64
CA ALA A 439 15.73 33.03 17.29
C ALA A 439 14.62 32.79 16.25
N GLU A 440 13.89 31.68 16.32
CA GLU A 440 12.74 31.40 15.47
C GLU A 440 11.60 32.43 15.68
N ARG A 441 11.41 32.89 16.90
CA ARG A 441 10.44 33.93 17.27
C ARG A 441 10.88 35.33 16.82
N GLY A 442 12.15 35.49 16.41
CA GLY A 442 12.73 36.76 16.01
C GLY A 442 13.18 37.65 17.16
N ASP A 443 13.23 37.15 18.38
CA ASP A 443 13.72 37.88 19.55
C ASP A 443 15.25 37.95 19.62
N LEU A 444 15.91 36.96 18.98
CA LEU A 444 17.37 36.88 18.84
C LEU A 444 17.76 36.66 17.37
N ILE A 445 18.95 37.11 17.00
CA ILE A 445 19.62 36.76 15.76
C ILE A 445 20.89 35.98 16.09
N ARG A 446 20.96 34.70 15.62
CA ARG A 446 22.18 33.90 15.72
C ARG A 446 23.11 34.22 14.56
N ILE A 447 24.35 34.50 14.88
CA ILE A 447 25.39 34.80 13.88
C ILE A 447 26.54 33.81 14.12
N GLY A 448 26.69 32.86 13.20
CA GLY A 448 27.59 31.72 13.37
C GLY A 448 27.19 30.81 14.53
N THR A 449 28.15 30.10 15.09
CA THR A 449 27.95 29.17 16.24
C THR A 449 28.24 29.82 17.58
N GLU A 450 28.86 31.00 17.60
CA GLU A 450 29.53 31.57 18.78
C GLU A 450 28.88 32.85 19.32
N ALA A 451 27.92 33.45 18.65
CA ALA A 451 27.30 34.67 19.11
C ALA A 451 25.81 34.79 18.80
N VAL A 452 25.08 35.40 19.73
CA VAL A 452 23.67 35.76 19.57
C VAL A 452 23.52 37.25 19.84
N PHE A 453 22.71 37.92 19.07
CA PHE A 453 22.50 39.37 19.15
C PHE A 453 21.00 39.69 19.24
N LEU A 454 20.71 40.81 19.89
CA LEU A 454 19.37 41.40 19.76
C LEU A 454 19.19 42.00 18.34
N PRO A 455 18.00 41.88 17.73
CA PRO A 455 17.72 42.45 16.39
C PRO A 455 18.07 43.93 16.25
N ASN A 456 17.82 44.70 17.30
CA ASN A 456 18.14 46.14 17.31
C ASN A 456 19.67 46.42 17.33
N ALA A 457 20.48 45.52 17.87
CA ALA A 457 21.93 45.64 17.86
C ALA A 457 22.48 45.36 16.46
N VAL A 458 21.97 44.29 15.80
CA VAL A 458 22.34 43.99 14.41
C VAL A 458 21.92 45.10 13.47
N ALA A 459 20.72 45.67 13.65
CA ALA A 459 20.24 46.79 12.88
C ALA A 459 21.17 48.02 13.01
N ARG A 460 21.51 48.43 14.22
CA ARG A 460 22.42 49.56 14.45
C ARG A 460 23.79 49.30 13.87
N PHE A 461 24.35 48.11 14.00
CA PHE A 461 25.62 47.76 13.38
C PHE A 461 25.54 47.88 11.86
N ALA A 462 24.53 47.32 11.24
CA ALA A 462 24.35 47.35 9.80
C ALA A 462 24.12 48.77 9.27
N GLU A 463 23.32 49.59 9.97
CA GLU A 463 23.09 51.00 9.64
C GLU A 463 24.40 51.83 9.72
N SER A 464 25.24 51.59 10.74
CA SER A 464 26.55 52.25 10.88
C SER A 464 27.50 51.86 9.74
N VAL A 465 27.51 50.57 9.35
CA VAL A 465 28.34 50.10 8.22
C VAL A 465 27.85 50.68 6.90
N VAL A 466 26.54 50.77 6.65
CA VAL A 466 25.97 51.38 5.43
C VAL A 466 26.32 52.87 5.38
N ALA A 467 26.16 53.59 6.47
CA ALA A 467 26.50 55.05 6.52
C ALA A 467 27.99 55.30 6.24
N GLU A 468 28.90 54.48 6.74
CA GLU A 468 30.31 54.57 6.42
C GLU A 468 30.60 54.29 4.93
N LEU A 469 29.95 53.25 4.37
CA LEU A 469 30.10 52.86 2.97
C LEU A 469 29.51 53.87 1.98
N GLU A 470 28.57 54.70 2.41
CA GLU A 470 28.07 55.86 1.61
C GLU A 470 29.16 56.92 1.38
N THR A 471 30.01 57.10 2.39
CA THR A 471 31.06 58.14 2.35
C THR A 471 32.41 57.60 1.88
N ALA A 472 32.88 56.50 2.50
CA ALA A 472 34.21 55.93 2.29
C ALA A 472 34.27 54.88 1.14
N ARG A 473 33.12 54.43 0.61
CA ARG A 473 32.95 53.41 -0.45
C ARG A 473 33.41 52.00 -0.06
N THR A 474 34.40 51.89 0.83
CA THR A 474 34.89 50.59 1.35
C THR A 474 35.01 50.65 2.86
N ILE A 475 34.92 49.46 3.53
CA ILE A 475 35.13 49.34 4.96
C ILE A 475 35.97 48.10 5.28
N THR A 476 37.03 48.31 6.09
CA THR A 476 37.82 47.20 6.66
C THR A 476 37.21 46.68 7.95
N VAL A 477 37.61 45.47 8.38
CA VAL A 477 37.22 44.91 9.70
C VAL A 477 37.71 45.81 10.84
N ALA A 478 38.92 46.42 10.72
CA ALA A 478 39.47 47.36 11.68
C ALA A 478 38.61 48.62 11.80
N ARG A 479 38.22 49.21 10.66
CA ARG A 479 37.38 50.41 10.62
C ARG A 479 35.99 50.14 11.21
N ALA A 480 35.36 48.99 10.86
CA ALA A 480 34.07 48.60 11.43
C ALA A 480 34.14 48.39 12.95
N ARG A 481 35.24 47.85 13.44
CA ARG A 481 35.51 47.71 14.91
C ARG A 481 35.57 49.10 15.57
N ASP A 482 36.36 49.97 15.05
CA ASP A 482 36.58 51.31 15.61
C ASP A 482 35.29 52.14 15.58
N LEU A 483 34.54 52.07 14.47
CA LEU A 483 33.25 52.74 14.30
C LEU A 483 32.20 52.29 15.33
N THR A 484 32.20 51.02 15.65
CA THR A 484 31.14 50.42 16.49
C THR A 484 31.55 50.12 17.94
N GLY A 485 32.81 50.35 18.27
CA GLY A 485 33.36 50.09 19.61
C GLY A 485 33.37 48.64 20.04
N SER A 486 33.27 47.70 19.05
CA SER A 486 33.18 46.27 19.30
C SER A 486 34.55 45.56 19.17
N SER A 487 34.61 44.28 19.41
CA SER A 487 35.82 43.48 19.23
C SER A 487 35.84 42.79 17.87
N ARG A 488 37.05 42.46 17.36
CA ARG A 488 37.20 41.71 16.11
C ARG A 488 36.43 40.39 16.10
N LYS A 489 36.30 39.71 17.26
CA LYS A 489 35.58 38.46 17.46
C LYS A 489 34.09 38.59 17.08
N HIS A 490 33.47 39.73 17.34
CA HIS A 490 32.07 39.98 17.09
C HIS A 490 31.82 40.69 15.76
N VAL A 491 32.74 41.62 15.37
CA VAL A 491 32.60 42.37 14.12
C VAL A 491 32.73 41.52 12.87
N LEU A 492 33.65 40.53 12.89
CA LEU A 492 33.88 39.69 11.71
C LEU A 492 32.65 38.84 11.37
N PRO A 493 32.01 38.12 12.31
CA PRO A 493 30.75 37.43 12.05
C PRO A 493 29.60 38.36 11.62
N LEU A 494 29.49 39.55 12.21
CA LEU A 494 28.46 40.53 11.84
C LEU A 494 28.65 41.03 10.41
N LEU A 495 29.88 41.30 9.99
CA LEU A 495 30.18 41.67 8.59
C LEU A 495 29.90 40.51 7.62
N GLN A 496 30.23 39.26 8.03
CA GLN A 496 29.90 38.07 7.24
C GLN A 496 28.38 37.90 7.11
N PHE A 497 27.65 38.16 8.18
CA PHE A 497 26.18 38.15 8.15
C PHE A 497 25.62 39.13 7.12
N LEU A 498 26.21 40.34 6.99
CA LEU A 498 25.83 41.32 5.96
C LEU A 498 26.15 40.81 4.55
N ASP A 499 27.30 40.16 4.38
CA ASP A 499 27.70 39.53 3.11
C ASP A 499 26.72 38.41 2.72
N ASP A 500 26.41 37.50 3.63
CA ASP A 500 25.52 36.36 3.41
C ASP A 500 24.07 36.78 3.07
N HIS A 501 23.65 37.96 3.57
CA HIS A 501 22.34 38.52 3.29
C HIS A 501 22.32 39.50 2.12
N GLY A 502 23.43 39.59 1.36
CA GLY A 502 23.49 40.39 0.14
C GLY A 502 23.42 41.89 0.36
N LEU A 503 23.85 42.38 1.52
CA LEU A 503 24.00 43.80 1.82
C LEU A 503 25.39 44.32 1.39
N THR A 504 26.42 43.55 1.71
CA THR A 504 27.81 43.84 1.39
C THR A 504 28.43 42.67 0.61
N ARG A 505 29.59 42.91 0.04
CA ARG A 505 30.42 41.88 -0.60
C ARG A 505 31.88 42.14 -0.23
N ARG A 506 32.57 41.08 0.15
CA ARG A 506 34.00 41.13 0.41
C ARG A 506 34.79 41.33 -0.90
N GLN A 507 35.73 42.24 -0.89
CA GLN A 507 36.67 42.52 -1.96
C GLN A 507 38.08 42.64 -1.36
N ALA A 508 38.90 41.61 -1.43
CA ALA A 508 40.15 41.43 -0.71
C ALA A 508 39.96 41.56 0.82
N ASP A 509 40.53 42.56 1.46
CA ASP A 509 40.39 42.82 2.90
C ASP A 509 39.26 43.82 3.23
N ASP A 510 38.67 44.41 2.21
CA ASP A 510 37.60 45.41 2.32
C ASP A 510 36.24 44.79 2.03
N ARG A 511 35.19 45.55 2.33
CA ARG A 511 33.80 45.30 1.89
C ARG A 511 33.22 46.51 1.21
N ILE A 512 32.39 46.24 0.23
CA ILE A 512 31.65 47.24 -0.55
C ILE A 512 30.16 47.01 -0.43
N LEU A 513 29.36 48.06 -0.57
CA LEU A 513 27.90 47.93 -0.60
C LEU A 513 27.47 47.37 -1.97
N ILE A 514 26.53 46.41 -1.96
CA ILE A 514 26.00 45.81 -3.20
C ILE A 514 24.70 46.49 -3.62
N LEU A 515 23.91 46.95 -2.66
CA LEU A 515 22.61 47.57 -2.89
C LEU A 515 22.71 49.09 -2.78
N PRO A 516 21.84 49.86 -3.46
CA PRO A 516 21.65 51.28 -3.15
C PRO A 516 21.35 51.46 -1.65
N PRO A 517 21.86 52.56 -1.02
CA PRO A 517 21.74 52.74 0.43
C PRO A 517 20.31 52.64 0.99
N GLU A 518 19.33 53.19 0.27
CA GLU A 518 17.93 53.09 0.67
C GLU A 518 17.41 51.65 0.69
N GLN A 519 17.74 50.84 -0.34
CA GLN A 519 17.38 49.43 -0.41
C GLN A 519 18.13 48.62 0.65
N ALA A 520 19.38 48.96 0.96
CA ALA A 520 20.12 48.34 2.04
C ALA A 520 19.43 48.58 3.41
N ARG A 521 18.96 49.79 3.69
CA ARG A 521 18.20 50.12 4.91
C ARG A 521 16.86 49.37 4.97
N GLU A 522 16.15 49.24 3.86
CA GLU A 522 14.92 48.41 3.79
C GLU A 522 15.20 46.96 4.09
N ARG A 523 16.27 46.42 3.52
CA ARG A 523 16.70 45.04 3.76
C ARG A 523 17.05 44.78 5.23
N ILE A 524 17.78 45.73 5.86
CA ILE A 524 18.11 45.70 7.30
C ILE A 524 16.81 45.66 8.13
N ALA A 525 15.85 46.56 7.83
CA ALA A 525 14.60 46.61 8.55
C ALA A 525 13.81 45.27 8.46
N THR A 526 13.87 44.60 7.30
CA THR A 526 13.26 43.31 7.10
C THR A 526 13.99 42.21 7.88
N LEU A 527 15.32 42.14 7.80
CA LEU A 527 16.15 41.13 8.48
C LEU A 527 16.09 41.24 10.02
N THR A 528 15.81 42.41 10.55
CA THR A 528 15.76 42.69 11.99
C THR A 528 14.33 42.86 12.52
N GLY A 529 13.31 42.50 11.73
CA GLY A 529 11.90 42.52 12.16
C GLY A 529 11.31 43.91 12.40
N ARG A 530 12.00 44.98 11.98
CA ARG A 530 11.52 46.40 12.14
C ARG A 530 10.43 46.79 11.14
N LYS A 531 10.28 46.05 10.03
CA LYS A 531 9.09 46.09 9.15
C LYS A 531 8.25 44.85 9.43
N LYS A 532 7.05 45.03 9.96
CA LYS A 532 6.03 43.97 9.87
C LYS A 532 5.80 43.74 8.37
N VAL A 533 6.09 42.54 7.90
CA VAL A 533 5.62 42.09 6.59
C VAL A 533 4.09 42.16 6.67
N THR A 534 3.51 43.15 5.98
CA THR A 534 2.05 43.18 5.79
C THR A 534 1.71 41.97 4.89
N PRO A 535 0.66 41.20 5.22
CA PRO A 535 0.36 39.89 4.62
C PRO A 535 0.15 39.95 3.11
#